data_fd35e568431616133916d137b0903543
#
_entry.id   fd35e568431616133916d137b0903543
#
_cell.length_a   1.000
_cell.length_b   1.000
_cell.length_c   1.000
_cell.angle_alpha   90.00
_cell.angle_beta   90.00
_cell.angle_gamma   90.00
#
_symmetry.space_group_name_H-M   'P 1'
#
loop_
_entity.id
_entity.type
_entity.pdbx_description
1 polymer ?
#
loop_
_entity_poly.entity_id
_entity_poly.type
_entity_poly.pdbx_seq_one_letter_code
_entity_poly.pdbx_strand_id
1 'polypeptide(L)'
;MSDLIKYSIEIPINSSVNVLYKRLSTPSGLAEWFADNVNLKNNIYTFFWEDSEQSAKILKKKNNKFIQFKWVDDEYKESYFEFAIQIDEMTSDVSLIITDFAE
;
A
#
# COMPACT_ATOMS: atom_id res chain seq x y z
N MET A 1 -25.67 -8.08 -5.68
CA MET A 1 -24.94 -7.60 -4.51
C MET A 1 -23.62 -8.33 -4.40
N SER A 2 -22.55 -7.62 -4.44
CA SER A 2 -21.25 -8.25 -4.31
C SER A 2 -20.84 -8.28 -2.85
N ASP A 3 -20.22 -9.36 -2.46
CA ASP A 3 -19.71 -9.52 -1.11
C ASP A 3 -18.21 -9.32 -1.13
N LEU A 4 -17.78 -8.10 -0.80
CA LEU A 4 -16.36 -7.84 -0.67
C LEU A 4 -15.85 -8.42 0.63
N ILE A 5 -14.76 -9.14 0.52
CA ILE A 5 -14.08 -9.72 1.68
C ILE A 5 -12.80 -8.94 1.92
N LYS A 6 -12.68 -8.39 3.10
CA LYS A 6 -11.47 -7.71 3.53
C LYS A 6 -10.48 -8.75 4.04
N TYR A 7 -9.25 -8.67 3.59
CA TYR A 7 -8.21 -9.58 4.06
C TYR A 7 -6.92 -8.82 4.32
N SER A 8 -6.07 -9.39 5.16
CA SER A 8 -4.77 -8.80 5.48
C SER A 8 -3.70 -9.86 5.47
N ILE A 9 -2.51 -9.47 5.04
CA ILE A 9 -1.33 -10.32 5.04
C ILE A 9 -0.26 -9.62 5.86
N GLU A 10 0.37 -10.35 6.77
CA GLU A 10 1.48 -9.82 7.57
C GLU A 10 2.80 -10.41 7.07
N ILE A 11 3.76 -9.54 6.79
CA ILE A 11 5.08 -9.93 6.29
C ILE A 11 6.14 -9.36 7.22
N PRO A 12 6.95 -10.21 7.88
CA PRO A 12 8.06 -9.70 8.69
C PRO A 12 9.09 -9.01 7.79
N ILE A 13 9.58 -7.85 8.22
CA ILE A 13 10.51 -7.04 7.44
C ILE A 13 11.74 -6.72 8.29
N ASN A 14 12.91 -7.04 7.76
CA ASN A 14 14.17 -6.71 8.42
C ASN A 14 14.66 -5.33 7.96
N SER A 15 14.00 -4.28 8.47
CA SER A 15 14.29 -2.92 8.08
C SER A 15 13.81 -1.97 9.18
N SER A 16 14.33 -0.75 9.19
CA SER A 16 13.81 0.26 10.11
C SER A 16 12.45 0.75 9.61
N VAL A 17 11.65 1.27 10.54
CA VAL A 17 10.33 1.83 10.22
C VAL A 17 10.43 2.93 9.18
N ASN A 18 11.41 3.82 9.35
CA ASN A 18 11.60 4.95 8.45
C ASN A 18 11.92 4.49 7.02
N VAL A 19 12.81 3.53 6.86
CA VAL A 19 13.17 2.99 5.56
C VAL A 19 11.97 2.26 4.93
N LEU A 20 11.28 1.46 5.73
CA LEU A 20 10.10 0.75 5.24
C LEU A 20 9.03 1.71 4.77
N TYR A 21 8.73 2.75 5.55
CA TYR A 21 7.68 3.70 5.16
C TYR A 21 7.99 4.39 3.82
N LYS A 22 9.25 4.70 3.56
CA LYS A 22 9.64 5.29 2.28
C LYS A 22 9.37 4.32 1.12
N ARG A 23 9.54 3.03 1.32
CA ARG A 23 9.23 2.04 0.29
C ARG A 23 7.73 1.87 0.06
N LEU A 24 6.91 2.26 1.01
CA LEU A 24 5.46 2.15 0.93
C LEU A 24 4.81 3.42 0.35
N SER A 25 5.47 4.56 0.44
CA SER A 25 4.85 5.85 0.18
C SER A 25 5.46 6.66 -0.96
N THR A 26 6.66 6.32 -1.42
CA THR A 26 7.29 7.06 -2.50
C THR A 26 7.21 6.30 -3.81
N PRO A 27 7.18 7.02 -4.96
CA PRO A 27 7.18 6.34 -6.25
C PRO A 27 8.38 5.42 -6.43
N SER A 28 9.59 5.89 -6.08
CA SER A 28 10.79 5.06 -6.22
C SER A 28 10.75 3.85 -5.30
N GLY A 29 10.25 4.02 -4.08
CA GLY A 29 10.12 2.91 -3.14
C GLY A 29 9.13 1.85 -3.62
N LEU A 30 7.97 2.30 -4.08
CA LEU A 30 6.94 1.39 -4.59
C LEU A 30 7.41 0.69 -5.88
N ALA A 31 8.24 1.35 -6.68
CA ALA A 31 8.78 0.75 -7.89
C ALA A 31 9.80 -0.34 -7.60
N GLU A 32 10.29 -0.44 -6.37
CA GLU A 32 11.24 -1.49 -6.00
C GLU A 32 10.56 -2.83 -5.74
N TRP A 33 9.28 -2.82 -5.34
CA TRP A 33 8.65 -4.08 -4.92
C TRP A 33 7.20 -4.25 -5.39
N PHE A 34 6.46 -3.17 -5.61
CA PHE A 34 5.02 -3.25 -5.89
C PHE A 34 4.70 -3.22 -7.38
N ALA A 35 5.43 -2.43 -8.16
CA ALA A 35 5.17 -2.26 -9.58
C ALA A 35 6.49 -2.10 -10.33
N ASP A 36 6.45 -2.26 -11.66
CA ASP A 36 7.66 -2.10 -12.47
C ASP A 36 8.10 -0.63 -12.55
N ASN A 37 7.13 0.28 -12.53
CA ASN A 37 7.39 1.70 -12.50
C ASN A 37 6.23 2.41 -11.80
N VAL A 38 6.47 3.59 -11.26
CA VAL A 38 5.45 4.34 -10.54
C VAL A 38 5.66 5.83 -10.80
N ASN A 39 4.59 6.51 -11.19
CA ASN A 39 4.56 7.96 -11.32
C ASN A 39 3.64 8.56 -10.27
N LEU A 40 3.97 9.75 -9.80
CA LEU A 40 3.11 10.50 -8.88
C LEU A 40 2.88 11.88 -9.49
N LYS A 41 1.61 12.22 -9.69
CA LYS A 41 1.23 13.53 -10.21
C LYS A 41 -0.11 13.93 -9.61
N ASN A 42 -0.18 15.12 -9.02
CA ASN A 42 -1.43 15.66 -8.44
C ASN A 42 -2.06 14.70 -7.44
N ASN A 43 -1.24 14.07 -6.58
CA ASN A 43 -1.67 13.10 -5.56
C ASN A 43 -2.26 11.81 -6.14
N ILE A 44 -2.05 11.57 -7.42
CA ILE A 44 -2.44 10.32 -8.06
C ILE A 44 -1.19 9.52 -8.37
N TYR A 45 -1.14 8.28 -7.87
CA TYR A 45 -0.07 7.35 -8.17
C TYR A 45 -0.50 6.51 -9.36
N THR A 46 0.31 6.44 -10.40
CA THR A 46 0.07 5.53 -11.52
C THR A 46 1.13 4.44 -11.47
N PHE A 47 0.65 3.20 -11.36
CA PHE A 47 1.50 2.03 -11.27
C PHE A 47 1.53 1.33 -12.62
N PHE A 48 2.72 1.01 -13.09
CA PHE A 48 2.91 0.35 -14.39
C PHE A 48 3.47 -1.04 -14.16
N TRP A 49 2.80 -2.03 -14.73
CA TRP A 49 3.29 -3.39 -14.83
C TRP A 49 3.48 -3.71 -16.30
N GLU A 50 4.12 -4.82 -16.60
CA GLU A 50 4.48 -5.16 -17.99
C GLU A 50 3.32 -4.98 -18.99
N ASP A 51 2.14 -5.47 -18.64
CA ASP A 51 0.99 -5.46 -19.55
C ASP A 51 -0.17 -4.58 -19.08
N SER A 52 0.02 -3.77 -18.05
CA SER A 52 -1.10 -3.01 -17.51
C SER A 52 -0.62 -1.79 -16.74
N GLU A 53 -1.55 -0.86 -16.54
CA GLU A 53 -1.34 0.25 -15.63
C GLU A 53 -2.62 0.53 -14.86
N GLN A 54 -2.47 1.01 -13.64
CA GLN A 54 -3.60 1.43 -12.81
C GLN A 54 -3.21 2.64 -11.98
N SER A 55 -4.19 3.48 -11.72
CA SER A 55 -3.97 4.67 -10.91
C SER A 55 -4.75 4.60 -9.62
N ALA A 56 -4.16 5.14 -8.56
CA ALA A 56 -4.77 5.19 -7.25
C ALA A 56 -4.51 6.55 -6.60
N LYS A 57 -5.47 7.00 -5.81
CA LYS A 57 -5.31 8.22 -5.03
C LYS A 57 -5.11 7.86 -3.56
N ILE A 58 -4.44 8.75 -2.83
CA ILE A 58 -4.26 8.58 -1.40
C ILE A 58 -5.54 8.94 -0.69
N LEU A 59 -6.04 8.04 0.16
CA LEU A 59 -7.17 8.32 1.03
C LEU A 59 -6.70 8.91 2.36
N LYS A 60 -5.72 8.26 2.98
CA LYS A 60 -5.16 8.66 4.27
C LYS A 60 -3.72 8.22 4.33
N LYS A 61 -2.92 8.92 5.10
CA LYS A 61 -1.58 8.47 5.42
C LYS A 61 -1.15 9.04 6.76
N LYS A 62 -0.28 8.32 7.44
CA LYS A 62 0.34 8.77 8.66
C LYS A 62 1.81 8.37 8.61
N ASN A 63 2.69 9.34 8.75
CA ASN A 63 4.11 9.14 8.61
C ASN A 63 4.63 8.01 9.51
N ASN A 64 5.36 7.07 8.93
CA ASN A 64 5.92 5.90 9.63
C ASN A 64 4.88 4.95 10.22
N LYS A 65 3.62 5.07 9.81
CA LYS A 65 2.53 4.23 10.31
C LYS A 65 1.79 3.50 9.21
N PHE A 66 1.23 4.24 8.26
CA PHE A 66 0.48 3.61 7.18
C PHE A 66 0.24 4.57 6.02
N ILE A 67 -0.12 3.98 4.87
CA ILE A 67 -0.64 4.71 3.72
C ILE A 67 -1.78 3.90 3.12
N GLN A 68 -2.89 4.58 2.81
CA GLN A 68 -4.10 3.96 2.32
C GLN A 68 -4.47 4.56 0.97
N PHE A 69 -4.72 3.68 0.00
CA PHE A 69 -4.99 4.07 -1.39
C PHE A 69 -6.37 3.61 -1.83
N LYS A 70 -6.93 4.32 -2.81
CA LYS A 70 -8.15 3.93 -3.49
C LYS A 70 -7.87 3.87 -4.98
N TRP A 71 -8.13 2.72 -5.60
CA TRP A 71 -8.03 2.62 -7.06
C TRP A 71 -9.02 3.57 -7.71
N VAL A 72 -8.58 4.31 -8.72
CA VAL A 72 -9.42 5.32 -9.39
C VAL A 72 -10.62 4.67 -10.07
N ASP A 73 -10.43 3.48 -10.62
CA ASP A 73 -11.47 2.77 -11.36
C ASP A 73 -12.32 1.83 -10.50
N ASP A 74 -12.11 1.85 -9.19
CA ASP A 74 -12.83 0.96 -8.28
C ASP A 74 -14.25 1.48 -8.04
N GLU A 75 -15.24 0.66 -8.38
CA GLU A 75 -16.66 1.01 -8.19
C GLU A 75 -17.14 0.82 -6.75
N TYR A 76 -16.42 0.08 -5.94
CA TYR A 76 -16.83 -0.18 -4.56
C TYR A 76 -16.39 0.96 -3.65
N LYS A 77 -17.36 1.67 -3.09
CA LYS A 77 -17.08 2.84 -2.26
C LYS A 77 -16.27 2.52 -1.01
N GLU A 78 -16.42 1.33 -0.49
CA GLU A 78 -15.81 0.93 0.78
C GLU A 78 -14.44 0.28 0.63
N SER A 79 -14.07 -0.08 -0.58
CA SER A 79 -12.80 -0.77 -0.81
C SER A 79 -11.62 0.21 -0.83
N TYR A 80 -10.46 -0.31 -0.46
CA TYR A 80 -9.20 0.41 -0.49
C TYR A 80 -8.09 -0.64 -0.38
N PHE A 81 -6.85 -0.22 -0.59
CA PHE A 81 -5.73 -1.05 -0.17
C PHE A 81 -4.82 -0.23 0.72
N GLU A 82 -4.16 -0.90 1.64
CA GLU A 82 -3.41 -0.22 2.68
C GLU A 82 -2.10 -0.95 2.96
N PHE A 83 -1.05 -0.17 3.15
CA PHE A 83 0.21 -0.68 3.64
C PHE A 83 0.44 -0.07 5.02
N ALA A 84 0.47 -0.90 6.04
CA ALA A 84 0.64 -0.45 7.42
C ALA A 84 1.89 -1.08 8.03
N ILE A 85 2.47 -0.40 9.00
CA ILE A 85 3.65 -0.85 9.69
C ILE A 85 3.26 -1.21 11.12
N GLN A 86 3.61 -2.41 11.53
CA GLN A 86 3.38 -2.86 12.91
C GLN A 86 4.72 -3.15 13.56
N ILE A 87 4.86 -2.72 14.81
CA ILE A 87 6.06 -2.99 15.60
C ILE A 87 5.64 -3.84 16.80
N ASP A 88 6.30 -4.98 16.98
CA ASP A 88 6.06 -5.81 18.14
C ASP A 88 6.65 -5.12 19.36
N GLU A 89 5.84 -4.90 20.40
CA GLU A 89 6.28 -4.18 21.59
C GLU A 89 7.36 -4.93 22.38
N MET A 90 7.37 -6.22 22.30
CA MET A 90 8.30 -7.03 23.09
C MET A 90 9.63 -7.27 22.38
N THR A 91 9.60 -7.50 21.08
CA THR A 91 10.80 -7.83 20.31
C THR A 91 11.32 -6.69 19.49
N SER A 92 10.51 -5.63 19.29
CA SER A 92 10.78 -4.51 18.37
C SER A 92 10.87 -4.93 16.90
N ASP A 93 10.37 -6.12 16.58
CA ASP A 93 10.34 -6.59 15.20
C ASP A 93 9.33 -5.77 14.39
N VAL A 94 9.68 -5.50 13.14
CA VAL A 94 8.87 -4.72 12.23
C VAL A 94 8.16 -5.64 11.24
N SER A 95 6.88 -5.41 11.01
CA SER A 95 6.10 -6.15 10.02
C SER A 95 5.35 -5.20 9.12
N LEU A 96 5.19 -5.60 7.87
CA LEU A 96 4.33 -4.92 6.91
C LEU A 96 2.97 -5.63 6.90
N ILE A 97 1.90 -4.88 7.08
CA ILE A 97 0.54 -5.40 7.00
C ILE A 97 -0.08 -4.87 5.70
N ILE A 98 -0.40 -5.75 4.79
CA ILE A 98 -1.07 -5.38 3.54
C ILE A 98 -2.54 -5.74 3.68
N THR A 99 -3.40 -4.75 3.52
CA THR A 99 -4.85 -4.93 3.59
C THR A 99 -5.46 -4.63 2.23
N ASP A 100 -6.35 -5.49 1.77
CA ASP A 100 -7.03 -5.32 0.49
C ASP A 100 -8.41 -5.97 0.58
N PHE A 101 -9.17 -5.83 -0.49
CA PHE A 101 -10.51 -6.40 -0.60
C PHE A 101 -10.59 -7.25 -1.85
N ALA A 102 -11.32 -8.36 -1.77
CA ALA A 102 -11.56 -9.25 -2.90
C ALA A 102 -13.03 -9.67 -2.91
N GLU A 103 -13.52 -10.00 -4.08
CA GLU A 103 -14.88 -10.53 -4.23
C GLU A 103 -14.96 -12.00 -3.86
#